data_c5567c798d6838e71262fff554bbbdf5
#
_entry.id   c5567c798d6838e71262fff554bbbdf5
#
_cell.length_a   1.000
_cell.length_b   1.000
_cell.length_c   1.000
_cell.angle_alpha   90.00
_cell.angle_beta   90.00
_cell.angle_gamma   90.00
#
_symmetry.space_group_name_H-M   'P 1'
#
loop_
_entity.id
_entity.type
_entity.pdbx_description
1 polymer ?
#
loop_
_entity_poly.entity_id
_entity_poly.type
_entity_poly.pdbx_seq_one_letter_code
_entity_poly.pdbx_strand_id
1 'polypeptide(L)'
;MNAAAQDLYGAGIQEVRIEFPQKHWDVKLDSLKQVNPGARLVATAWVNGQRFDSVGVRYKGNSSYFRTRKETLKKLPMNIKLDFVKSGQVVKGGYSTLKLSNAFLDPSYLRDPLTYEVIRNYMPAPQCNFIKVYLNGKYWGLYVNSESVDEAFIKKHYGYEGGQIIKCDPDNWKRVRSQTGCPKGENASLTYLSDNIGCYDAFYEVDDPAAWKQLLNLIKVLNKTPDQIETALNVDQTLWMLALNNVLVNLDSYNGSLSHNYYLWFDSMKVAHPIIWDLNMSFGGWRRDFSFQEMTDEQLIQYSPLAEFDNLRRPLISKLLKNPLYRKIYLAHFRTITNEHLASGKLVARAQVMSKEIDPWVKADTLKLYTYADFQNSLDKSMKNGPDNVIGVRHLMNKRTEWLAKHPLLNKVPPSITDAKAAKGSEKTTFTVKLTDATRGGWLFYRADRQFAFKRVPLFDDGTNGDITAEDGIFSAIVESAKVKQWYIAAENEEAAATLPERASFEFFKID
;
A
#
# COMPACT_ATOMS: atom_id res chain seq x y z
N MET A 1 20.58 30.07 -16.79
CA MET A 1 19.28 30.06 -16.09
C MET A 1 19.26 28.82 -15.21
N ASN A 2 19.32 28.97 -13.88
CA ASN A 2 19.12 27.84 -12.98
C ASN A 2 17.65 27.43 -13.08
N ALA A 3 17.36 26.30 -13.75
CA ALA A 3 16.05 25.70 -13.68
C ALA A 3 15.72 25.48 -12.20
N ALA A 4 14.58 26.00 -11.73
CA ALA A 4 14.13 25.75 -10.37
C ALA A 4 14.11 24.23 -10.13
N ALA A 5 14.74 23.76 -9.06
CA ALA A 5 14.83 22.34 -8.74
C ALA A 5 13.41 21.74 -8.73
N GLN A 6 13.17 20.76 -9.60
CA GLN A 6 11.88 20.08 -9.71
C GLN A 6 11.73 19.07 -8.57
N ASP A 7 10.51 18.95 -8.01
CA ASP A 7 10.19 17.89 -7.05
C ASP A 7 10.41 16.51 -7.71
N LEU A 8 11.02 15.57 -6.97
CA LEU A 8 11.32 14.22 -7.50
C LEU A 8 10.07 13.49 -7.99
N TYR A 9 8.91 13.76 -7.39
CA TYR A 9 7.61 13.18 -7.77
C TYR A 9 6.68 14.21 -8.41
N GLY A 10 7.23 15.31 -8.94
CA GLY A 10 6.49 16.28 -9.72
C GLY A 10 6.00 15.74 -11.08
N ALA A 11 5.28 16.59 -11.82
CA ALA A 11 4.72 16.20 -13.12
C ALA A 11 5.79 15.79 -14.14
N GLY A 12 5.42 14.87 -15.05
CA GLY A 12 6.26 14.40 -16.14
C GLY A 12 7.30 13.34 -15.73
N ILE A 13 8.03 12.88 -16.74
CA ILE A 13 9.05 11.83 -16.57
C ILE A 13 10.33 12.48 -16.04
N GLN A 14 10.80 11.99 -14.90
CA GLN A 14 12.00 12.49 -14.24
C GLN A 14 13.28 11.95 -14.94
N GLU A 15 14.45 12.46 -14.53
CA GLU A 15 15.73 12.03 -15.07
C GLU A 15 16.77 11.85 -13.98
N VAL A 16 17.50 10.74 -14.03
CA VAL A 16 18.70 10.53 -13.22
C VAL A 16 19.89 10.12 -14.10
N ARG A 17 21.02 10.79 -13.90
CA ARG A 17 22.29 10.45 -14.50
C ARG A 17 23.26 10.02 -13.41
N ILE A 18 23.99 8.93 -13.63
CA ILE A 18 24.95 8.38 -12.67
C ILE A 18 26.27 8.16 -13.39
N GLU A 19 27.34 8.68 -12.81
CA GLU A 19 28.71 8.47 -13.27
C GLU A 19 29.51 7.70 -12.23
N PHE A 20 29.93 6.52 -12.63
CA PHE A 20 30.81 5.66 -11.85
C PHE A 20 32.26 5.90 -12.26
N PRO A 21 33.17 6.28 -11.34
CA PRO A 21 34.59 6.39 -11.63
C PRO A 21 35.25 5.02 -11.78
N GLN A 22 34.61 3.95 -11.31
CA GLN A 22 35.15 2.60 -11.34
C GLN A 22 34.99 1.98 -12.72
N LYS A 23 36.08 1.41 -13.26
CA LYS A 23 35.98 0.48 -14.40
C LYS A 23 35.18 -0.77 -13.98
N HIS A 24 34.38 -1.32 -14.90
CA HIS A 24 33.56 -2.52 -14.67
C HIS A 24 32.64 -2.38 -13.43
N TRP A 25 32.04 -1.19 -13.27
CA TRP A 25 31.13 -0.86 -12.16
C TRP A 25 29.95 -1.83 -12.05
N ASP A 26 29.41 -2.29 -13.16
CA ASP A 26 28.32 -3.24 -13.27
C ASP A 26 28.67 -4.61 -12.65
N VAL A 27 29.84 -5.16 -12.99
CA VAL A 27 30.37 -6.40 -12.41
C VAL A 27 30.63 -6.23 -10.90
N LYS A 28 31.17 -5.07 -10.49
CA LYS A 28 31.40 -4.78 -9.07
C LYS A 28 30.10 -4.68 -8.28
N LEU A 29 29.08 -3.99 -8.80
CA LEU A 29 27.75 -3.92 -8.18
C LEU A 29 27.12 -5.31 -8.07
N ASP A 30 27.23 -6.13 -9.11
CA ASP A 30 26.73 -7.50 -9.14
C ASP A 30 27.41 -8.38 -8.07
N SER A 31 28.74 -8.31 -7.98
CA SER A 31 29.51 -9.01 -6.94
C SER A 31 29.11 -8.57 -5.53
N LEU A 32 29.02 -7.26 -5.29
CA LEU A 32 28.60 -6.70 -4.01
C LEU A 32 27.20 -7.20 -3.62
N LYS A 33 26.24 -7.18 -4.55
CA LYS A 33 24.88 -7.66 -4.27
C LYS A 33 24.84 -9.11 -3.81
N GLN A 34 25.76 -9.95 -4.27
CA GLN A 34 25.82 -11.37 -3.91
C GLN A 34 26.48 -11.64 -2.56
N VAL A 35 27.56 -10.90 -2.24
CA VAL A 35 28.36 -11.12 -1.00
C VAL A 35 27.93 -10.23 0.15
N ASN A 36 27.54 -8.98 -0.14
CA ASN A 36 27.06 -7.99 0.85
C ASN A 36 25.97 -7.11 0.22
N PRO A 37 24.71 -7.55 0.26
CA PRO A 37 23.60 -6.84 -0.40
C PRO A 37 23.40 -5.38 0.03
N GLY A 38 23.89 -5.00 1.22
CA GLY A 38 23.86 -3.64 1.74
C GLY A 38 24.94 -2.72 1.18
N ALA A 39 26.04 -3.29 0.68
CA ALA A 39 27.19 -2.53 0.17
C ALA A 39 26.85 -1.70 -1.06
N ARG A 40 27.53 -0.55 -1.19
CA ARG A 40 27.30 0.42 -2.26
C ARG A 40 28.61 0.82 -2.93
N LEU A 41 28.55 1.11 -4.23
CA LEU A 41 29.61 1.85 -4.92
C LEU A 41 29.34 3.35 -4.81
N VAL A 42 30.41 4.11 -4.60
CA VAL A 42 30.35 5.56 -4.62
C VAL A 42 30.37 6.04 -6.08
N ALA A 43 29.43 6.95 -6.38
CA ALA A 43 29.27 7.55 -7.70
C ALA A 43 28.91 9.04 -7.57
N THR A 44 28.87 9.76 -8.69
CA THR A 44 28.23 11.08 -8.79
C THR A 44 26.89 10.91 -9.49
N ALA A 45 25.85 11.60 -9.00
CA ALA A 45 24.53 11.57 -9.63
C ALA A 45 24.02 12.98 -9.92
N TRP A 46 23.19 13.08 -10.96
CA TRP A 46 22.37 14.25 -11.24
C TRP A 46 20.91 13.81 -11.28
N VAL A 47 20.07 14.47 -10.52
CA VAL A 47 18.62 14.24 -10.50
C VAL A 47 17.96 15.51 -11.01
N ASN A 48 17.28 15.43 -12.15
CA ASN A 48 16.68 16.59 -12.83
C ASN A 48 17.68 17.77 -12.99
N GLY A 49 18.94 17.47 -13.31
CA GLY A 49 20.00 18.44 -13.47
C GLY A 49 20.69 18.90 -12.16
N GLN A 50 20.14 18.62 -10.98
CA GLN A 50 20.78 18.89 -9.70
C GLN A 50 21.86 17.83 -9.41
N ARG A 51 23.11 18.28 -9.14
CA ARG A 51 24.25 17.41 -8.88
C ARG A 51 24.32 16.99 -7.41
N PHE A 52 24.66 15.71 -7.19
CA PHE A 52 24.93 15.08 -5.90
C PHE A 52 26.24 14.33 -5.96
N ASP A 53 27.19 14.70 -5.13
CA ASP A 53 28.50 14.05 -5.06
C ASP A 53 28.50 12.92 -4.05
N SER A 54 29.30 11.89 -4.33
CA SER A 54 29.56 10.77 -3.41
C SER A 54 28.28 10.04 -2.96
N VAL A 55 27.37 9.86 -3.91
CA VAL A 55 26.13 9.07 -3.70
C VAL A 55 26.48 7.58 -3.61
N GLY A 56 25.68 6.81 -2.88
CA GLY A 56 25.84 5.36 -2.78
C GLY A 56 24.87 4.62 -3.68
N VAL A 57 25.37 3.84 -4.64
CA VAL A 57 24.55 3.03 -5.55
C VAL A 57 24.69 1.55 -5.23
N ARG A 58 23.58 0.81 -5.22
CA ARG A 58 23.56 -0.65 -5.13
C ARG A 58 22.44 -1.25 -5.99
N TYR A 59 22.61 -2.51 -6.40
CA TYR A 59 21.48 -3.26 -6.92
C TYR A 59 20.51 -3.64 -5.79
N LYS A 60 19.20 -3.54 -6.05
CA LYS A 60 18.13 -3.91 -5.12
C LYS A 60 17.32 -5.11 -5.63
N GLY A 61 16.28 -5.47 -4.88
CA GLY A 61 15.32 -6.51 -5.24
C GLY A 61 15.84 -7.93 -4.98
N ASN A 62 14.91 -8.85 -4.99
CA ASN A 62 15.13 -10.29 -4.89
C ASN A 62 14.80 -10.95 -6.24
N SER A 63 13.54 -11.30 -6.50
CA SER A 63 13.13 -11.92 -7.78
C SER A 63 13.47 -11.05 -8.99
N SER A 64 13.21 -9.74 -8.91
CA SER A 64 13.52 -8.77 -9.97
C SER A 64 15.01 -8.63 -10.28
N TYR A 65 15.90 -8.92 -9.32
CA TYR A 65 17.34 -8.97 -9.56
C TYR A 65 17.78 -10.35 -10.03
N PHE A 66 17.51 -11.43 -9.26
CA PHE A 66 18.10 -12.74 -9.54
C PHE A 66 17.61 -13.38 -10.85
N ARG A 67 16.35 -13.16 -11.22
CA ARG A 67 15.81 -13.67 -12.50
C ARG A 67 16.31 -12.84 -13.68
N THR A 68 16.26 -11.50 -13.59
CA THR A 68 16.76 -10.61 -14.65
C THR A 68 18.26 -10.77 -14.86
N ARG A 69 19.04 -10.93 -13.78
CA ARG A 69 20.48 -11.17 -13.86
C ARG A 69 20.83 -12.39 -14.70
N LYS A 70 20.06 -13.45 -14.59
CA LYS A 70 20.28 -14.68 -15.40
C LYS A 70 20.00 -14.48 -16.88
N GLU A 71 19.02 -13.65 -17.21
CA GLU A 71 18.55 -13.45 -18.58
C GLU A 71 19.36 -12.39 -19.33
N THR A 72 19.61 -11.24 -18.73
CA THR A 72 20.13 -10.07 -19.46
C THR A 72 21.37 -9.41 -18.84
N LEU A 73 21.61 -9.57 -17.54
CA LEU A 73 22.71 -8.92 -16.77
C LEU A 73 22.74 -7.38 -16.79
N LYS A 74 21.86 -6.70 -17.53
CA LYS A 74 22.02 -5.28 -17.83
C LYS A 74 20.99 -4.38 -17.14
N LYS A 75 19.71 -4.60 -17.34
CA LYS A 75 18.67 -3.75 -16.76
C LYS A 75 18.25 -4.25 -15.37
N LEU A 76 19.16 -4.11 -14.39
CA LEU A 76 18.91 -4.52 -13.01
C LEU A 76 18.30 -3.38 -12.19
N PRO A 77 17.46 -3.70 -11.18
CA PRO A 77 16.88 -2.67 -10.32
C PRO A 77 17.94 -2.07 -9.39
N MET A 78 17.86 -0.75 -9.16
CA MET A 78 18.86 0.01 -8.41
C MET A 78 18.26 0.75 -7.21
N ASN A 79 19.09 0.98 -6.20
CA ASN A 79 18.81 1.89 -5.10
C ASN A 79 19.96 2.89 -5.00
N ILE A 80 19.63 4.18 -5.03
CA ILE A 80 20.58 5.29 -4.96
C ILE A 80 20.33 6.03 -3.67
N LYS A 81 21.33 6.13 -2.79
CA LYS A 81 21.29 6.92 -1.58
C LYS A 81 22.11 8.18 -1.79
N LEU A 82 21.44 9.34 -1.85
CA LEU A 82 22.07 10.63 -2.15
C LEU A 82 22.97 11.10 -1.01
N ASP A 83 22.54 10.90 0.21
CA ASP A 83 23.23 11.29 1.46
C ASP A 83 24.17 10.18 2.00
N PHE A 84 24.71 9.33 1.11
CA PHE A 84 25.51 8.16 1.51
C PHE A 84 26.83 8.53 2.19
N VAL A 85 27.59 9.46 1.62
CA VAL A 85 28.86 9.95 2.19
C VAL A 85 28.68 11.35 2.77
N LYS A 86 27.99 12.22 2.04
CA LYS A 86 27.66 13.58 2.47
C LYS A 86 26.24 13.61 3.03
N SER A 87 26.10 13.74 4.35
CA SER A 87 24.81 13.84 5.02
C SER A 87 24.00 15.06 4.54
N GLY A 88 22.67 14.95 4.58
CA GLY A 88 21.75 16.04 4.23
C GLY A 88 21.58 16.29 2.73
N GLN A 89 22.17 15.50 1.85
CA GLN A 89 21.90 15.59 0.41
C GLN A 89 20.51 15.06 0.10
N VAL A 90 19.59 15.96 -0.26
CA VAL A 90 18.21 15.66 -0.62
C VAL A 90 17.80 16.40 -1.89
N VAL A 91 16.94 15.80 -2.71
CA VAL A 91 16.24 16.52 -3.79
C VAL A 91 15.09 17.33 -3.21
N LYS A 92 14.56 18.27 -4.01
CA LYS A 92 13.35 19.01 -3.65
C LYS A 92 12.22 18.03 -3.30
N GLY A 93 11.54 18.28 -2.19
CA GLY A 93 10.57 17.38 -1.58
C GLY A 93 11.13 16.58 -0.40
N GLY A 94 12.45 16.69 -0.11
CA GLY A 94 13.09 16.08 1.07
C GLY A 94 13.54 14.62 0.88
N TYR A 95 13.60 14.14 -0.35
CA TYR A 95 13.94 12.74 -0.63
C TYR A 95 15.46 12.53 -0.75
N SER A 96 16.02 11.62 0.03
CA SER A 96 17.44 11.22 -0.03
C SER A 96 17.68 9.90 -0.77
N THR A 97 16.63 9.18 -1.14
CA THR A 97 16.75 7.85 -1.75
C THR A 97 15.88 7.72 -3.00
N LEU A 98 16.45 7.17 -4.09
CA LEU A 98 15.72 6.73 -5.27
C LEU A 98 15.69 5.20 -5.30
N LYS A 99 14.50 4.61 -5.52
CA LYS A 99 14.27 3.17 -5.63
C LYS A 99 13.81 2.81 -7.03
N LEU A 100 14.75 2.50 -7.91
CA LEU A 100 14.53 2.27 -9.33
C LEU A 100 14.19 0.80 -9.61
N SER A 101 12.96 0.53 -10.03
CA SER A 101 12.46 -0.78 -10.43
C SER A 101 12.51 -0.93 -11.95
N ASN A 102 12.94 -2.10 -12.42
CA ASN A 102 13.22 -2.39 -13.84
C ASN A 102 12.02 -2.90 -14.63
N ALA A 103 10.81 -2.75 -14.10
CA ALA A 103 9.56 -3.27 -14.67
C ALA A 103 9.56 -4.82 -14.81
N PHE A 104 10.17 -5.52 -13.86
CA PHE A 104 10.13 -6.98 -13.79
C PHE A 104 8.69 -7.49 -13.65
N LEU A 105 8.27 -8.44 -14.50
CA LEU A 105 6.90 -8.94 -14.63
C LEU A 105 5.83 -7.87 -14.96
N ASP A 106 6.27 -6.69 -15.41
CA ASP A 106 5.37 -5.64 -15.85
C ASP A 106 5.75 -5.09 -17.23
N PRO A 107 5.31 -5.72 -18.33
CA PRO A 107 5.55 -5.20 -19.67
C PRO A 107 4.89 -3.85 -19.93
N SER A 108 3.91 -3.45 -19.12
CA SER A 108 3.23 -2.15 -19.25
C SER A 108 4.00 -1.00 -18.57
N TYR A 109 4.87 -1.28 -17.60
CA TYR A 109 5.48 -0.32 -16.68
C TYR A 109 4.48 0.40 -15.75
N LEU A 110 3.19 0.07 -15.82
CA LEU A 110 2.12 0.86 -15.20
C LEU A 110 1.66 0.32 -13.85
N ARG A 111 1.95 -0.94 -13.51
CA ARG A 111 1.37 -1.59 -12.32
C ARG A 111 1.69 -0.84 -11.04
N ASP A 112 2.95 -0.51 -10.78
CA ASP A 112 3.36 0.30 -9.63
C ASP A 112 2.74 1.70 -9.66
N PRO A 113 3.00 2.57 -10.67
CA PRO A 113 2.57 3.97 -10.62
C PRO A 113 1.05 4.12 -10.63
N LEU A 114 0.33 3.29 -11.39
CA LEU A 114 -1.13 3.34 -11.46
C LEU A 114 -1.76 2.89 -10.13
N THR A 115 -1.24 1.82 -9.53
CA THR A 115 -1.77 1.31 -8.26
C THR A 115 -1.50 2.30 -7.12
N TYR A 116 -0.29 2.85 -7.00
CA TYR A 116 0.00 3.87 -5.99
C TYR A 116 -0.85 5.14 -6.17
N GLU A 117 -1.12 5.56 -7.42
CA GLU A 117 -2.00 6.70 -7.69
C GLU A 117 -3.42 6.46 -7.17
N VAL A 118 -3.97 5.25 -7.37
CA VAL A 118 -5.28 4.87 -6.81
C VAL A 118 -5.24 4.84 -5.28
N ILE A 119 -4.26 4.16 -4.68
CA ILE A 119 -4.18 3.96 -3.23
C ILE A 119 -4.10 5.29 -2.47
N ARG A 120 -3.35 6.28 -2.99
CA ARG A 120 -3.21 7.60 -2.35
C ARG A 120 -4.52 8.39 -2.22
N ASN A 121 -5.61 7.96 -2.82
CA ASN A 121 -6.93 8.54 -2.60
C ASN A 121 -7.62 8.01 -1.33
N TYR A 122 -7.08 6.96 -0.68
CA TYR A 122 -7.77 6.23 0.41
C TYR A 122 -6.90 5.99 1.64
N MET A 123 -5.57 6.01 1.49
CA MET A 123 -4.65 5.84 2.61
C MET A 123 -3.26 6.43 2.28
N PRO A 124 -2.44 6.73 3.30
CA PRO A 124 -1.05 7.07 3.10
C PRO A 124 -0.31 6.00 2.31
N ALA A 125 0.28 6.38 1.18
CA ALA A 125 1.03 5.46 0.33
C ALA A 125 2.16 6.19 -0.42
N PRO A 126 3.24 5.48 -0.78
CA PRO A 126 4.37 6.03 -1.51
C PRO A 126 3.98 6.78 -2.78
N GLN A 127 4.73 7.84 -3.07
CA GLN A 127 4.76 8.44 -4.40
C GLN A 127 5.44 7.47 -5.37
N CYS A 128 5.02 7.53 -6.64
CA CYS A 128 5.60 6.68 -7.67
C CYS A 128 5.54 7.39 -9.02
N ASN A 129 6.62 7.32 -9.80
CA ASN A 129 6.68 7.93 -11.13
C ASN A 129 7.65 7.20 -12.06
N PHE A 130 7.71 7.65 -13.30
CA PHE A 130 8.67 7.19 -14.29
C PHE A 130 9.93 8.03 -14.26
N ILE A 131 11.08 7.38 -14.47
CA ILE A 131 12.38 8.03 -14.49
C ILE A 131 13.28 7.47 -15.58
N LYS A 132 13.86 8.37 -16.39
CA LYS A 132 14.90 8.03 -17.35
C LYS A 132 16.23 7.88 -16.64
N VAL A 133 16.91 6.78 -16.89
CA VAL A 133 18.22 6.49 -16.29
C VAL A 133 19.32 6.58 -17.34
N TYR A 134 20.38 7.31 -17.01
CA TYR A 134 21.60 7.37 -17.80
C TYR A 134 22.77 6.91 -16.93
N LEU A 135 23.56 5.97 -17.43
CA LEU A 135 24.77 5.48 -16.76
C LEU A 135 26.00 5.78 -17.61
N ASN A 136 26.96 6.50 -17.04
CA ASN A 136 28.18 6.93 -17.73
C ASN A 136 27.90 7.53 -19.12
N GLY A 137 26.96 8.47 -19.18
CA GLY A 137 26.54 9.20 -20.38
C GLY A 137 25.60 8.45 -21.34
N LYS A 138 25.34 7.16 -21.14
CA LYS A 138 24.48 6.34 -22.02
C LYS A 138 23.06 6.22 -21.47
N TYR A 139 22.04 6.36 -22.31
CA TYR A 139 20.66 6.02 -21.93
C TYR A 139 20.58 4.54 -21.58
N TRP A 140 20.22 4.27 -20.31
CA TRP A 140 20.16 2.91 -19.76
C TRP A 140 18.75 2.33 -19.76
N GLY A 141 17.75 3.20 -19.88
CA GLY A 141 16.36 2.83 -20.04
C GLY A 141 15.40 3.58 -19.13
N LEU A 142 14.13 3.26 -19.28
CA LEU A 142 13.05 3.76 -18.45
C LEU A 142 12.88 2.86 -17.22
N TYR A 143 12.82 3.47 -16.04
CA TYR A 143 12.58 2.81 -14.77
C TYR A 143 11.34 3.38 -14.08
N VAL A 144 10.80 2.64 -13.13
CA VAL A 144 9.81 3.11 -12.17
C VAL A 144 10.50 3.46 -10.88
N ASN A 145 10.24 4.64 -10.33
CA ASN A 145 10.82 5.12 -9.08
C ASN A 145 9.74 5.25 -8.00
N SER A 146 9.93 4.57 -6.87
CA SER A 146 8.98 4.56 -5.75
C SER A 146 9.58 5.21 -4.51
N GLU A 147 8.79 6.03 -3.79
CA GLU A 147 9.17 6.68 -2.53
C GLU A 147 9.53 5.64 -1.47
N SER A 148 10.52 5.91 -0.63
CA SER A 148 10.84 5.06 0.51
C SER A 148 9.79 5.21 1.61
N VAL A 149 9.44 4.10 2.27
CA VAL A 149 8.75 4.15 3.56
C VAL A 149 9.84 4.25 4.64
N ASP A 150 10.04 5.46 5.11
CA ASP A 150 11.07 5.84 6.09
C ASP A 150 10.52 6.95 7.01
N GLU A 151 11.36 7.50 7.89
CA GLU A 151 10.97 8.57 8.81
C GLU A 151 10.41 9.81 8.10
N ALA A 152 10.97 10.16 6.93
CA ALA A 152 10.48 11.30 6.14
C ALA A 152 9.06 11.04 5.63
N PHE A 153 8.78 9.81 5.19
CA PHE A 153 7.43 9.38 4.83
C PHE A 153 6.46 9.48 6.01
N ILE A 154 6.87 9.00 7.20
CA ILE A 154 6.04 9.04 8.41
C ILE A 154 5.75 10.50 8.81
N LYS A 155 6.77 11.34 8.85
CA LYS A 155 6.60 12.78 9.14
C LYS A 155 5.63 13.45 8.17
N LYS A 156 5.77 13.18 6.88
CA LYS A 156 4.92 13.75 5.82
C LYS A 156 3.45 13.34 5.97
N HIS A 157 3.20 12.05 6.18
CA HIS A 157 1.84 11.50 6.14
C HIS A 157 1.12 11.51 7.49
N TYR A 158 1.85 11.32 8.60
CA TYR A 158 1.26 11.22 9.95
C TYR A 158 1.58 12.46 10.82
N GLY A 159 2.53 13.33 10.40
CA GLY A 159 2.90 14.53 11.15
C GLY A 159 3.67 14.24 12.44
N TYR A 160 4.27 13.07 12.53
CA TYR A 160 4.97 12.63 13.71
C TYR A 160 6.41 12.22 13.37
N GLU A 161 7.36 12.63 14.19
CA GLU A 161 8.76 12.22 14.09
C GLU A 161 9.03 11.14 15.14
N GLY A 162 9.07 9.88 14.71
CA GLY A 162 9.32 8.74 15.60
C GLY A 162 8.37 7.57 15.34
N GLY A 163 8.25 6.70 16.35
CA GLY A 163 7.58 5.42 16.19
C GLY A 163 8.51 4.35 15.60
N GLN A 164 7.98 3.17 15.40
CA GLN A 164 8.75 2.02 14.87
C GLN A 164 8.23 1.61 13.53
N ILE A 165 9.11 1.44 12.55
CA ILE A 165 8.77 0.94 11.22
C ILE A 165 9.26 -0.51 11.12
N ILE A 166 8.35 -1.42 10.77
CA ILE A 166 8.65 -2.83 10.53
C ILE A 166 8.31 -3.15 9.08
N LYS A 167 9.26 -3.68 8.33
CA LYS A 167 8.98 -4.19 7.00
C LYS A 167 8.49 -5.63 7.10
N CYS A 168 7.31 -5.86 6.60
CA CYS A 168 6.63 -7.15 6.58
C CYS A 168 6.93 -7.85 5.25
N ASP A 169 8.17 -8.32 5.12
CA ASP A 169 8.69 -8.98 3.94
C ASP A 169 9.96 -9.76 4.35
N PRO A 170 10.03 -11.07 4.06
CA PRO A 170 11.21 -11.85 4.40
C PRO A 170 12.45 -11.36 3.63
N ASP A 171 13.50 -11.00 4.35
CA ASP A 171 14.79 -10.58 3.76
C ASP A 171 15.55 -11.75 3.12
N ASN A 172 15.32 -12.96 3.64
CA ASN A 172 16.02 -14.18 3.21
C ASN A 172 15.09 -15.41 3.20
N TRP A 173 14.54 -15.70 2.04
CA TRP A 173 13.65 -16.87 1.82
C TRP A 173 14.28 -18.23 2.13
N LYS A 174 15.60 -18.37 2.11
CA LYS A 174 16.29 -19.58 2.54
C LYS A 174 16.19 -19.75 4.06
N ARG A 175 16.33 -18.67 4.81
CA ARG A 175 16.20 -18.64 6.28
C ARG A 175 14.77 -19.02 6.70
N VAL A 176 13.76 -18.50 6.02
CA VAL A 176 12.34 -18.88 6.24
C VAL A 176 12.15 -20.40 6.09
N ARG A 177 12.75 -20.99 5.06
CA ARG A 177 12.62 -22.42 4.78
C ARG A 177 13.42 -23.33 5.72
N SER A 178 14.47 -22.80 6.35
CA SER A 178 15.37 -23.55 7.23
C SER A 178 15.11 -23.33 8.72
N GLN A 179 14.11 -22.53 9.09
CA GLN A 179 13.78 -22.26 10.49
C GLN A 179 13.35 -23.55 11.20
N THR A 180 14.01 -23.86 12.31
CA THR A 180 13.78 -25.05 13.13
C THR A 180 13.43 -24.67 14.57
N GLY A 181 12.75 -25.55 15.30
CA GLY A 181 12.39 -25.31 16.71
C GLY A 181 11.20 -24.36 16.94
N CYS A 182 10.54 -23.90 15.85
CA CYS A 182 9.34 -23.07 15.91
C CYS A 182 8.17 -23.73 15.18
N PRO A 183 6.93 -23.42 15.55
CA PRO A 183 5.77 -23.78 14.73
C PRO A 183 5.92 -23.24 13.31
N LYS A 184 5.38 -23.97 12.34
CA LYS A 184 5.45 -23.58 10.93
C LYS A 184 4.70 -22.29 10.71
N GLY A 185 5.42 -21.26 10.30
CA GLY A 185 4.86 -19.93 10.00
C GLY A 185 4.59 -19.74 8.51
N GLU A 186 3.88 -18.67 8.19
CA GLU A 186 3.50 -18.29 6.82
C GLU A 186 3.94 -16.86 6.54
N ASN A 187 5.21 -16.66 6.25
CA ASN A 187 5.77 -15.36 5.91
C ASN A 187 5.34 -14.26 6.93
N ALA A 188 5.09 -13.03 6.47
CA ALA A 188 4.66 -11.93 7.33
C ALA A 188 3.13 -11.90 7.56
N SER A 189 2.51 -13.06 7.81
CA SER A 189 1.05 -13.20 7.89
C SER A 189 0.42 -12.71 9.19
N LEU A 190 1.21 -12.34 10.21
CA LEU A 190 0.75 -12.02 11.57
C LEU A 190 0.04 -13.19 12.27
N THR A 191 0.28 -14.42 11.85
CA THR A 191 -0.20 -15.62 12.54
C THR A 191 0.58 -15.80 13.84
N TYR A 192 -0.11 -16.12 14.94
CA TYR A 192 0.56 -16.41 16.21
C TYR A 192 1.25 -17.77 16.17
N LEU A 193 2.55 -17.78 16.37
CA LEU A 193 3.39 -18.98 16.41
C LEU A 193 3.75 -19.36 17.85
N SER A 194 4.32 -18.41 18.59
CA SER A 194 4.76 -18.58 19.98
C SER A 194 5.04 -17.22 20.63
N ASP A 195 5.43 -17.23 21.89
CA ASP A 195 5.93 -16.02 22.60
C ASP A 195 7.42 -15.76 22.33
N ASN A 196 8.11 -16.67 21.65
CA ASN A 196 9.50 -16.53 21.26
C ASN A 196 9.62 -15.67 20.01
N ILE A 197 10.18 -14.47 20.14
CA ILE A 197 10.43 -13.53 19.03
C ILE A 197 11.26 -14.18 17.93
N GLY A 198 12.21 -15.07 18.26
CA GLY A 198 13.03 -15.78 17.29
C GLY A 198 12.23 -16.62 16.27
N CYS A 199 10.96 -16.93 16.55
CA CYS A 199 10.10 -17.62 15.60
C CYS A 199 9.55 -16.70 14.48
N TYR A 200 9.77 -15.39 14.57
CA TYR A 200 9.28 -14.39 13.63
C TYR A 200 10.39 -13.69 12.86
N ASP A 201 11.63 -13.76 13.33
CA ASP A 201 12.74 -12.96 12.83
C ASP A 201 13.12 -13.24 11.35
N ALA A 202 12.66 -14.36 10.80
CA ALA A 202 12.82 -14.68 9.38
C ALA A 202 11.77 -14.01 8.47
N PHE A 203 10.66 -13.52 9.04
CA PHE A 203 9.51 -13.02 8.30
C PHE A 203 9.42 -11.48 8.26
N TYR A 204 10.12 -10.79 9.18
CA TYR A 204 10.04 -9.35 9.35
C TYR A 204 11.44 -8.73 9.41
N GLU A 205 11.62 -7.61 8.71
CA GLU A 205 12.81 -6.78 8.87
C GLU A 205 12.54 -5.74 9.96
N VAL A 206 13.27 -5.79 11.07
CA VAL A 206 13.08 -4.95 12.25
C VAL A 206 14.42 -4.33 12.61
N ASP A 207 14.56 -3.02 12.42
CA ASP A 207 15.81 -2.31 12.69
C ASP A 207 16.02 -2.05 14.19
N ASP A 208 14.94 -1.69 14.92
CA ASP A 208 14.98 -1.46 16.36
C ASP A 208 14.45 -2.68 17.13
N PRO A 209 15.28 -3.32 17.97
CA PRO A 209 14.85 -4.46 18.79
C PRO A 209 13.62 -4.20 19.66
N ALA A 210 13.35 -2.94 20.06
CA ALA A 210 12.17 -2.59 20.83
C ALA A 210 10.85 -2.81 20.06
N ALA A 211 10.89 -2.74 18.73
CA ALA A 211 9.72 -2.95 17.88
C ALA A 211 9.18 -4.38 17.92
N TRP A 212 10.02 -5.37 18.24
CA TRP A 212 9.58 -6.77 18.37
C TRP A 212 8.49 -6.97 19.42
N LYS A 213 8.55 -6.23 20.54
CA LYS A 213 7.52 -6.32 21.58
C LYS A 213 6.17 -5.81 21.07
N GLN A 214 6.19 -4.76 20.26
CA GLN A 214 4.99 -4.17 19.68
C GLN A 214 4.39 -5.12 18.63
N LEU A 215 5.22 -5.68 17.74
CA LEU A 215 4.80 -6.68 16.76
C LEU A 215 4.19 -7.93 17.44
N LEU A 216 4.85 -8.46 18.44
CA LEU A 216 4.34 -9.63 19.16
C LEU A 216 3.03 -9.33 19.89
N ASN A 217 2.88 -8.12 20.46
CA ASN A 217 1.61 -7.69 21.05
C ASN A 217 0.48 -7.64 20.01
N LEU A 218 0.73 -7.01 18.87
CA LEU A 218 -0.24 -6.99 17.75
C LEU A 218 -0.65 -8.41 17.35
N ILE A 219 0.33 -9.30 17.13
CA ILE A 219 0.09 -10.70 16.76
C ILE A 219 -0.75 -11.41 17.81
N LYS A 220 -0.46 -11.21 19.12
CA LYS A 220 -1.24 -11.81 20.21
C LYS A 220 -2.67 -11.30 20.24
N VAL A 221 -2.87 -9.99 20.19
CA VAL A 221 -4.21 -9.38 20.22
C VAL A 221 -5.03 -9.87 19.03
N LEU A 222 -4.46 -9.82 17.82
CA LEU A 222 -5.14 -10.24 16.59
C LEU A 222 -5.60 -11.72 16.64
N ASN A 223 -4.79 -12.60 17.20
CA ASN A 223 -5.08 -14.04 17.17
C ASN A 223 -5.83 -14.54 18.39
N LYS A 224 -5.59 -13.97 19.58
CA LYS A 224 -6.13 -14.47 20.87
C LYS A 224 -7.29 -13.63 21.43
N THR A 225 -7.28 -12.32 21.20
CA THR A 225 -8.29 -11.38 21.72
C THR A 225 -8.72 -10.38 20.62
N PRO A 226 -9.23 -10.85 19.48
CA PRO A 226 -9.54 -10.00 18.32
C PRO A 226 -10.58 -8.89 18.61
N ASP A 227 -11.41 -9.03 19.62
CA ASP A 227 -12.34 -7.99 20.07
C ASP A 227 -11.64 -6.74 20.63
N GLN A 228 -10.37 -6.86 21.02
CA GLN A 228 -9.53 -5.76 21.49
C GLN A 228 -8.61 -5.20 20.40
N ILE A 229 -8.79 -5.58 19.17
CA ILE A 229 -7.83 -5.29 18.07
C ILE A 229 -7.60 -3.79 17.86
N GLU A 230 -8.59 -2.94 18.09
CA GLU A 230 -8.47 -1.48 17.99
C GLU A 230 -7.41 -0.88 18.96
N THR A 231 -7.02 -1.63 19.99
CA THR A 231 -5.93 -1.21 20.92
C THR A 231 -4.53 -1.43 20.33
N ALA A 232 -4.40 -2.20 19.26
CA ALA A 232 -3.11 -2.60 18.69
C ALA A 232 -2.99 -2.32 17.17
N LEU A 233 -4.11 -2.05 16.49
CA LEU A 233 -4.16 -1.91 15.04
C LEU A 233 -5.11 -0.79 14.63
N ASN A 234 -4.70 0.03 13.67
CA ASN A 234 -5.59 0.91 12.93
C ASN A 234 -6.44 0.05 11.98
N VAL A 235 -7.62 -0.35 12.49
CA VAL A 235 -8.50 -1.29 11.80
C VAL A 235 -8.97 -0.71 10.48
N ASP A 236 -9.46 0.53 10.45
CA ASP A 236 -10.02 1.09 9.22
C ASP A 236 -8.99 1.23 8.10
N GLN A 237 -7.78 1.70 8.41
CA GLN A 237 -6.68 1.74 7.43
C GLN A 237 -6.31 0.32 6.95
N THR A 238 -6.44 -0.70 7.81
CA THR A 238 -6.26 -2.10 7.43
C THR A 238 -7.35 -2.57 6.47
N LEU A 239 -8.61 -2.20 6.71
CA LEU A 239 -9.72 -2.55 5.82
C LEU A 239 -9.55 -1.90 4.43
N TRP A 240 -9.07 -0.66 4.36
CA TRP A 240 -8.67 -0.03 3.09
C TRP A 240 -7.56 -0.81 2.38
N MET A 241 -6.48 -1.17 3.08
CA MET A 241 -5.39 -1.97 2.52
C MET A 241 -5.90 -3.28 1.91
N LEU A 242 -6.74 -4.01 2.65
CA LEU A 242 -7.30 -5.29 2.18
C LEU A 242 -8.23 -5.10 0.97
N ALA A 243 -9.09 -4.08 0.99
CA ALA A 243 -10.01 -3.78 -0.11
C ALA A 243 -9.26 -3.36 -1.37
N LEU A 244 -8.27 -2.49 -1.27
CA LEU A 244 -7.43 -2.04 -2.39
C LEU A 244 -6.69 -3.21 -3.03
N ASN A 245 -6.03 -4.06 -2.23
CA ASN A 245 -5.36 -5.24 -2.75
C ASN A 245 -6.32 -6.20 -3.46
N ASN A 246 -7.54 -6.36 -2.96
CA ASN A 246 -8.53 -7.25 -3.57
C ASN A 246 -9.13 -6.65 -4.85
N VAL A 247 -9.62 -5.39 -4.81
CA VAL A 247 -10.21 -4.73 -5.99
C VAL A 247 -9.24 -4.73 -7.17
N LEU A 248 -7.97 -4.39 -6.91
CA LEU A 248 -6.91 -4.28 -7.91
C LEU A 248 -6.21 -5.61 -8.20
N VAL A 249 -6.70 -6.71 -7.64
CA VAL A 249 -6.15 -8.06 -7.81
C VAL A 249 -4.63 -8.08 -7.59
N ASN A 250 -4.19 -7.49 -6.48
CA ASN A 250 -2.81 -7.53 -6.04
C ASN A 250 -2.57 -8.75 -5.14
N LEU A 251 -2.21 -9.88 -5.74
CA LEU A 251 -1.97 -11.14 -5.02
C LEU A 251 -0.51 -11.30 -4.59
N ASP A 252 0.38 -10.37 -4.95
CA ASP A 252 1.75 -10.28 -4.42
C ASP A 252 1.76 -9.36 -3.19
N SER A 253 0.84 -9.58 -2.27
CA SER A 253 0.58 -8.77 -1.10
C SER A 253 0.18 -9.62 0.10
N TYR A 254 -0.31 -8.98 1.17
CA TYR A 254 -0.91 -9.70 2.31
C TYR A 254 -2.04 -10.64 1.88
N ASN A 255 -2.85 -10.24 0.89
CA ASN A 255 -4.02 -11.00 0.42
C ASN A 255 -3.64 -12.30 -0.31
N GLY A 256 -2.44 -12.41 -0.83
CA GLY A 256 -2.04 -13.57 -1.62
C GLY A 256 -1.21 -14.61 -0.86
N SER A 257 -0.67 -15.57 -1.60
CA SER A 257 0.04 -16.74 -1.07
C SER A 257 1.31 -16.39 -0.29
N LEU A 258 1.97 -15.28 -0.62
CA LEU A 258 3.23 -14.88 0.00
C LEU A 258 3.07 -14.02 1.26
N SER A 259 1.92 -13.36 1.46
CA SER A 259 1.60 -12.61 2.68
C SER A 259 2.69 -11.62 3.09
N HIS A 260 3.09 -10.74 2.17
CA HIS A 260 4.20 -9.82 2.31
C HIS A 260 3.90 -8.46 1.64
N ASN A 261 4.95 -7.67 1.34
CA ASN A 261 4.84 -6.40 0.61
C ASN A 261 3.99 -5.34 1.32
N TYR A 262 4.20 -5.18 2.62
CA TYR A 262 3.66 -4.08 3.40
C TYR A 262 4.60 -3.70 4.54
N TYR A 263 4.35 -2.54 5.14
CA TYR A 263 5.01 -2.10 6.37
C TYR A 263 3.96 -1.95 7.47
N LEU A 264 4.41 -2.03 8.71
CA LEU A 264 3.69 -1.59 9.89
C LEU A 264 4.46 -0.45 10.53
N TRP A 265 3.83 0.71 10.66
CA TRP A 265 4.34 1.78 11.49
C TRP A 265 3.57 1.80 12.81
N PHE A 266 4.29 1.79 13.92
CA PHE A 266 3.71 1.89 15.26
C PHE A 266 3.81 3.32 15.76
N ASP A 267 2.67 3.94 16.07
CA ASP A 267 2.59 5.30 16.60
C ASP A 267 3.05 5.38 18.07
N SER A 268 2.98 6.58 18.67
CA SER A 268 3.38 6.79 20.08
C SER A 268 2.51 6.02 21.09
N MET A 269 1.29 5.63 20.71
CA MET A 269 0.39 4.78 21.51
C MET A 269 0.59 3.29 21.25
N LYS A 270 1.57 2.92 20.42
CA LYS A 270 1.89 1.52 20.03
C LYS A 270 0.82 0.85 19.17
N VAL A 271 -0.01 1.64 18.50
CA VAL A 271 -0.98 1.15 17.53
C VAL A 271 -0.30 1.04 16.17
N ALA A 272 -0.48 -0.10 15.49
CA ALA A 272 0.09 -0.36 14.18
C ALA A 272 -0.75 0.26 13.06
N HIS A 273 -0.10 0.93 12.11
CA HIS A 273 -0.69 1.48 10.89
C HIS A 273 -0.08 0.76 9.68
N PRO A 274 -0.85 -0.02 8.91
CA PRO A 274 -0.32 -0.70 7.73
C PRO A 274 -0.07 0.28 6.58
N ILE A 275 1.03 0.08 5.83
CA ILE A 275 1.40 0.86 4.64
C ILE A 275 1.68 -0.13 3.52
N ILE A 276 1.00 0.01 2.39
CA ILE A 276 1.17 -0.86 1.23
C ILE A 276 2.52 -0.58 0.55
N TRP A 277 3.16 -1.65 0.07
CA TRP A 277 4.47 -1.59 -0.57
C TRP A 277 4.59 -2.57 -1.73
N ASP A 278 5.48 -2.27 -2.71
CA ASP A 278 5.89 -3.11 -3.85
C ASP A 278 4.72 -3.64 -4.69
N LEU A 279 4.17 -2.76 -5.53
CA LEU A 279 2.93 -2.97 -6.28
C LEU A 279 3.14 -3.39 -7.74
N ASN A 280 4.38 -3.71 -8.12
CA ASN A 280 4.74 -4.04 -9.50
C ASN A 280 4.05 -5.30 -10.04
N MET A 281 3.45 -6.11 -9.18
CA MET A 281 2.69 -7.30 -9.55
C MET A 281 1.17 -7.18 -9.26
N SER A 282 0.66 -5.97 -9.04
CA SER A 282 -0.78 -5.71 -9.00
C SER A 282 -1.47 -5.99 -10.34
N PHE A 283 -2.77 -5.88 -10.40
CA PHE A 283 -3.58 -6.20 -11.58
C PHE A 283 -3.30 -7.59 -12.14
N GLY A 284 -3.20 -8.60 -11.24
CA GLY A 284 -2.96 -9.99 -11.64
C GLY A 284 -1.56 -10.26 -12.21
N GLY A 285 -0.58 -9.37 -11.95
CA GLY A 285 0.82 -9.61 -12.30
C GLY A 285 1.41 -10.82 -11.60
N TRP A 286 1.08 -11.00 -10.31
CA TRP A 286 1.22 -12.28 -9.61
C TRP A 286 -0.11 -12.99 -9.60
N ARG A 287 -0.12 -14.25 -10.03
CA ARG A 287 -1.37 -14.99 -10.25
C ARG A 287 -1.33 -16.43 -9.71
N ARG A 288 -0.68 -16.64 -8.56
CA ARG A 288 -0.62 -17.94 -7.92
C ARG A 288 -1.49 -17.99 -6.69
N ASP A 289 -2.30 -19.05 -6.60
CA ASP A 289 -3.11 -19.37 -5.43
C ASP A 289 -2.25 -19.88 -4.25
N PHE A 290 -2.89 -20.26 -3.15
CA PHE A 290 -2.21 -20.79 -1.96
C PHE A 290 -1.54 -22.14 -2.16
N SER A 291 -1.88 -22.86 -3.21
CA SER A 291 -1.21 -24.09 -3.64
C SER A 291 -0.09 -23.81 -4.65
N PHE A 292 0.22 -22.52 -4.89
CA PHE A 292 1.16 -22.05 -5.91
C PHE A 292 0.78 -22.48 -7.34
N GLN A 293 -0.50 -22.86 -7.55
CA GLN A 293 -1.03 -23.11 -8.89
C GLN A 293 -1.32 -21.79 -9.59
N GLU A 294 -1.05 -21.75 -10.88
CA GLU A 294 -1.34 -20.56 -11.68
C GLU A 294 -2.85 -20.42 -11.90
N MET A 295 -3.39 -19.27 -11.51
CA MET A 295 -4.80 -18.93 -11.73
C MET A 295 -5.03 -18.53 -13.19
N THR A 296 -6.16 -18.90 -13.75
CA THR A 296 -6.60 -18.47 -15.08
C THR A 296 -7.01 -16.98 -15.07
N ASP A 297 -7.14 -16.38 -16.25
CA ASP A 297 -7.64 -15.00 -16.38
C ASP A 297 -9.06 -14.87 -15.76
N GLU A 298 -9.90 -15.88 -15.98
CA GLU A 298 -11.26 -15.91 -15.41
C GLU A 298 -11.26 -15.95 -13.87
N GLN A 299 -10.36 -16.75 -13.27
CA GLN A 299 -10.21 -16.79 -11.81
C GLN A 299 -9.72 -15.46 -11.23
N LEU A 300 -8.85 -14.72 -11.94
CA LEU A 300 -8.44 -13.38 -11.54
C LEU A 300 -9.59 -12.36 -11.66
N ILE A 301 -10.35 -12.42 -12.76
CA ILE A 301 -11.52 -11.58 -13.00
C ILE A 301 -12.55 -11.79 -11.88
N GLN A 302 -12.79 -13.04 -11.53
CA GLN A 302 -13.78 -13.45 -10.54
C GLN A 302 -13.22 -13.61 -9.12
N TYR A 303 -12.05 -13.04 -8.83
CA TYR A 303 -11.48 -13.10 -7.49
C TYR A 303 -12.44 -12.49 -6.47
N SER A 304 -12.93 -13.32 -5.53
CA SER A 304 -14.02 -12.98 -4.61
C SER A 304 -13.68 -11.77 -3.72
N PRO A 305 -14.62 -10.83 -3.47
CA PRO A 305 -14.46 -9.79 -2.46
C PRO A 305 -14.15 -10.33 -1.06
N LEU A 306 -14.64 -11.52 -0.72
CA LEU A 306 -14.37 -12.21 0.55
C LEU A 306 -13.40 -13.38 0.39
N ALA A 307 -12.49 -13.31 -0.60
CA ALA A 307 -11.41 -14.28 -0.69
C ALA A 307 -10.63 -14.35 0.64
N GLU A 308 -10.25 -15.56 1.04
CA GLU A 308 -9.50 -15.85 2.27
C GLU A 308 -10.25 -15.58 3.59
N PHE A 309 -11.56 -15.32 3.54
CA PHE A 309 -12.39 -15.04 4.71
C PHE A 309 -12.28 -16.12 5.80
N ASP A 310 -12.21 -17.40 5.43
CA ASP A 310 -12.08 -18.53 6.35
C ASP A 310 -10.63 -19.02 6.51
N ASN A 311 -9.67 -18.38 5.86
CA ASN A 311 -8.27 -18.80 5.92
C ASN A 311 -7.60 -18.32 7.21
N LEU A 312 -7.42 -19.20 8.17
CA LEU A 312 -6.77 -18.90 9.46
C LEU A 312 -5.29 -18.50 9.33
N ARG A 313 -4.66 -18.77 8.19
CA ARG A 313 -3.30 -18.31 7.88
C ARG A 313 -3.26 -16.84 7.39
N ARG A 314 -4.41 -16.18 7.33
CA ARG A 314 -4.58 -14.75 6.98
C ARG A 314 -5.40 -14.03 8.04
N PRO A 315 -4.86 -13.90 9.28
CA PRO A 315 -5.63 -13.39 10.41
C PRO A 315 -6.14 -11.95 10.22
N LEU A 316 -5.46 -11.07 9.48
CA LEU A 316 -6.02 -9.75 9.16
C LEU A 316 -7.32 -9.85 8.35
N ILE A 317 -7.48 -10.88 7.52
CA ILE A 317 -8.73 -11.12 6.79
C ILE A 317 -9.69 -11.90 7.66
N SER A 318 -9.29 -13.12 8.06
CA SER A 318 -10.19 -14.07 8.70
C SER A 318 -10.64 -13.66 10.10
N LYS A 319 -9.86 -12.87 10.84
CA LYS A 319 -10.26 -12.40 12.17
C LYS A 319 -11.02 -11.06 12.10
N LEU A 320 -10.54 -10.09 11.33
CA LEU A 320 -11.21 -8.80 11.24
C LEU A 320 -12.59 -8.93 10.56
N LEU A 321 -12.66 -9.61 9.41
CA LEU A 321 -13.92 -9.69 8.67
C LEU A 321 -14.97 -10.63 9.32
N LYS A 322 -14.61 -11.39 10.35
CA LYS A 322 -15.61 -12.09 11.20
C LYS A 322 -16.43 -11.13 12.05
N ASN A 323 -15.88 -9.97 12.41
CA ASN A 323 -16.68 -8.90 13.00
C ASN A 323 -17.63 -8.33 11.93
N PRO A 324 -18.96 -8.35 12.15
CA PRO A 324 -19.95 -7.92 11.15
C PRO A 324 -19.78 -6.46 10.72
N LEU A 325 -19.48 -5.54 11.66
CA LEU A 325 -19.26 -4.13 11.37
C LEU A 325 -18.05 -3.93 10.47
N TYR A 326 -16.91 -4.55 10.81
CA TYR A 326 -15.68 -4.43 10.01
C TYR A 326 -15.87 -5.01 8.60
N ARG A 327 -16.56 -6.13 8.48
CA ARG A 327 -16.88 -6.70 7.16
C ARG A 327 -17.76 -5.78 6.32
N LYS A 328 -18.78 -5.14 6.91
CA LYS A 328 -19.64 -4.19 6.20
C LYS A 328 -18.87 -2.92 5.80
N ILE A 329 -18.00 -2.38 6.67
CA ILE A 329 -17.11 -1.25 6.34
C ILE A 329 -16.13 -1.64 5.24
N TYR A 330 -15.49 -2.81 5.32
CA TYR A 330 -14.64 -3.33 4.25
C TYR A 330 -15.36 -3.38 2.89
N LEU A 331 -16.60 -3.88 2.86
CA LEU A 331 -17.43 -3.91 1.64
C LEU A 331 -17.87 -2.51 1.20
N ALA A 332 -18.04 -1.55 2.11
CA ALA A 332 -18.27 -0.14 1.78
C ALA A 332 -17.03 0.44 1.07
N HIS A 333 -15.84 0.28 1.61
CA HIS A 333 -14.58 0.67 0.98
C HIS A 333 -14.41 0.02 -0.39
N PHE A 334 -14.71 -1.27 -0.49
CA PHE A 334 -14.66 -2.01 -1.75
C PHE A 334 -15.57 -1.39 -2.82
N ARG A 335 -16.83 -1.03 -2.46
CA ARG A 335 -17.76 -0.34 -3.35
C ARG A 335 -17.24 1.02 -3.79
N THR A 336 -16.73 1.83 -2.85
CA THR A 336 -16.19 3.16 -3.13
C THR A 336 -15.05 3.08 -4.16
N ILE A 337 -14.06 2.20 -3.96
CA ILE A 337 -12.96 2.01 -4.91
C ILE A 337 -13.49 1.57 -6.29
N THR A 338 -14.40 0.59 -6.30
CA THR A 338 -14.98 0.05 -7.53
C THR A 338 -15.72 1.13 -8.32
N ASN A 339 -16.55 1.93 -7.65
CA ASN A 339 -17.33 2.98 -8.29
C ASN A 339 -16.44 4.11 -8.82
N GLU A 340 -15.48 4.57 -8.01
CA GLU A 340 -14.67 5.73 -8.34
C GLU A 340 -13.63 5.46 -9.41
N HIS A 341 -13.08 4.26 -9.51
CA HIS A 341 -11.98 3.95 -10.41
C HIS A 341 -12.32 2.95 -11.52
N LEU A 342 -13.11 1.92 -11.21
CA LEU A 342 -13.43 0.88 -12.18
C LEU A 342 -14.68 1.26 -12.99
N ALA A 343 -15.83 1.39 -12.33
CA ALA A 343 -17.11 1.69 -12.99
C ALA A 343 -17.12 3.05 -13.69
N SER A 344 -16.42 4.04 -13.14
CA SER A 344 -16.25 5.36 -13.77
C SER A 344 -15.33 5.34 -14.99
N GLY A 345 -14.56 4.26 -15.22
CA GLY A 345 -13.56 4.16 -16.27
C GLY A 345 -12.27 4.99 -16.03
N LYS A 346 -12.17 5.70 -14.91
CA LYS A 346 -11.00 6.56 -14.61
C LYS A 346 -9.68 5.81 -14.63
N LEU A 347 -9.64 4.59 -14.07
CA LEU A 347 -8.43 3.78 -14.01
C LEU A 347 -7.91 3.43 -15.41
N VAL A 348 -8.80 2.98 -16.29
CA VAL A 348 -8.44 2.59 -17.66
C VAL A 348 -8.01 3.82 -18.48
N ALA A 349 -8.71 4.94 -18.34
CA ALA A 349 -8.35 6.20 -19.00
C ALA A 349 -6.96 6.67 -18.53
N ARG A 350 -6.67 6.60 -17.24
CA ARG A 350 -5.37 6.98 -16.69
C ARG A 350 -4.24 6.07 -17.17
N ALA A 351 -4.48 4.76 -17.23
CA ALA A 351 -3.52 3.80 -17.78
C ALA A 351 -3.15 4.12 -19.24
N GLN A 352 -4.13 4.52 -20.07
CA GLN A 352 -3.89 4.94 -21.45
C GLN A 352 -3.03 6.21 -21.54
N VAL A 353 -3.30 7.20 -20.68
CA VAL A 353 -2.50 8.44 -20.62
C VAL A 353 -1.06 8.13 -20.25
N MET A 354 -0.84 7.36 -19.19
CA MET A 354 0.51 6.96 -18.74
C MET A 354 1.24 6.18 -19.83
N SER A 355 0.58 5.23 -20.51
CA SER A 355 1.17 4.43 -21.58
C SER A 355 1.67 5.30 -22.73
N LYS A 356 0.88 6.30 -23.16
CA LYS A 356 1.27 7.27 -24.20
C LYS A 356 2.46 8.13 -23.78
N GLU A 357 2.48 8.56 -22.52
CA GLU A 357 3.55 9.40 -21.97
C GLU A 357 4.91 8.70 -22.02
N ILE A 358 4.94 7.41 -21.70
CA ILE A 358 6.19 6.64 -21.65
C ILE A 358 6.59 5.99 -22.98
N ASP A 359 5.69 5.91 -23.94
CA ASP A 359 5.88 5.20 -25.23
C ASP A 359 7.21 5.52 -25.94
N PRO A 360 7.61 6.79 -26.15
CA PRO A 360 8.87 7.12 -26.81
C PRO A 360 10.10 6.57 -26.06
N TRP A 361 10.05 6.58 -24.72
CA TRP A 361 11.14 6.16 -23.87
C TRP A 361 11.25 4.64 -23.76
N VAL A 362 10.13 3.94 -23.75
CA VAL A 362 10.10 2.46 -23.85
C VAL A 362 10.60 2.02 -25.22
N LYS A 363 10.20 2.70 -26.30
CA LYS A 363 10.67 2.41 -27.65
C LYS A 363 12.20 2.57 -27.75
N ALA A 364 12.74 3.64 -27.19
CA ALA A 364 14.18 3.93 -27.19
C ALA A 364 15.01 3.04 -26.24
N ASP A 365 14.38 2.38 -25.26
CA ASP A 365 15.05 1.52 -24.29
C ASP A 365 15.49 0.20 -24.94
N THR A 366 16.78 0.09 -25.26
CA THR A 366 17.35 -1.13 -25.88
C THR A 366 17.60 -2.26 -24.87
N LEU A 367 17.48 -1.97 -23.56
CA LEU A 367 17.69 -2.93 -22.47
C LEU A 367 16.41 -3.39 -21.79
N LYS A 368 15.25 -2.98 -22.31
CA LYS A 368 13.94 -3.38 -21.77
C LYS A 368 13.79 -4.89 -21.67
N LEU A 369 13.09 -5.36 -20.65
CA LEU A 369 12.91 -6.79 -20.38
C LEU A 369 11.91 -7.47 -21.33
N TYR A 370 11.11 -6.69 -22.05
CA TYR A 370 10.06 -7.12 -22.96
C TYR A 370 10.27 -6.46 -24.31
N THR A 371 9.70 -7.05 -25.37
CA THR A 371 9.72 -6.39 -26.67
C THR A 371 8.84 -5.14 -26.66
N TYR A 372 9.08 -4.23 -27.59
CA TYR A 372 8.21 -3.07 -27.74
C TYR A 372 6.77 -3.46 -28.13
N ALA A 373 6.60 -4.54 -28.88
CA ALA A 373 5.28 -5.10 -29.19
C ALA A 373 4.56 -5.62 -27.93
N ASP A 374 5.28 -6.22 -26.99
CA ASP A 374 4.70 -6.63 -25.71
C ASP A 374 4.20 -5.42 -24.92
N PHE A 375 4.99 -4.35 -24.85
CA PHE A 375 4.54 -3.11 -24.25
C PHE A 375 3.26 -2.57 -24.89
N GLN A 376 3.20 -2.50 -26.21
CA GLN A 376 2.03 -2.00 -26.95
C GLN A 376 0.76 -2.84 -26.70
N ASN A 377 0.92 -4.15 -26.50
CA ASN A 377 -0.20 -5.07 -26.23
C ASN A 377 -0.54 -5.23 -24.73
N SER A 378 0.32 -4.76 -23.84
CA SER A 378 0.29 -5.06 -22.40
C SER A 378 -0.98 -4.62 -21.65
N LEU A 379 -1.71 -3.65 -22.20
CA LEU A 379 -2.98 -3.21 -21.61
C LEU A 379 -4.13 -4.18 -21.92
N ASP A 380 -4.11 -4.80 -23.11
CA ASP A 380 -5.28 -5.51 -23.63
C ASP A 380 -5.12 -7.02 -23.68
N LYS A 381 -3.89 -7.50 -23.82
CA LYS A 381 -3.65 -8.92 -24.06
C LYS A 381 -2.90 -9.56 -22.90
N SER A 382 -3.27 -10.79 -22.59
CA SER A 382 -2.47 -11.66 -21.74
C SER A 382 -1.25 -12.15 -22.51
N MET A 383 -0.10 -12.15 -21.84
CA MET A 383 1.18 -12.49 -22.47
C MET A 383 1.94 -13.50 -21.64
N LYS A 384 2.68 -14.39 -22.30
CA LYS A 384 3.63 -15.27 -21.64
C LYS A 384 4.91 -14.51 -21.32
N ASN A 385 5.41 -14.72 -20.11
CA ASN A 385 6.70 -14.21 -19.66
C ASN A 385 7.50 -15.35 -19.02
N GLY A 386 8.25 -16.07 -19.83
CA GLY A 386 8.90 -17.30 -19.38
C GLY A 386 7.87 -18.33 -18.87
N PRO A 387 7.98 -18.76 -17.60
CA PRO A 387 7.02 -19.69 -16.98
C PRO A 387 5.74 -19.00 -16.48
N ASP A 388 5.67 -17.67 -16.49
CA ASP A 388 4.56 -16.90 -15.93
C ASP A 388 3.70 -16.29 -17.05
N ASN A 389 2.39 -16.17 -16.81
CA ASN A 389 1.50 -15.40 -17.67
C ASN A 389 1.20 -14.06 -16.98
N VAL A 390 1.07 -13.00 -17.76
CA VAL A 390 0.71 -11.67 -17.27
C VAL A 390 -0.53 -11.20 -18.02
N ILE A 391 -1.62 -10.96 -17.29
CA ILE A 391 -2.88 -10.49 -17.86
C ILE A 391 -2.80 -9.00 -18.23
N GLY A 392 -3.48 -8.60 -19.32
CA GLY A 392 -3.59 -7.20 -19.71
C GLY A 392 -4.36 -6.38 -18.68
N VAL A 393 -3.81 -5.21 -18.30
CA VAL A 393 -4.38 -4.37 -17.21
C VAL A 393 -5.80 -3.92 -17.55
N ARG A 394 -6.04 -3.39 -18.76
CA ARG A 394 -7.36 -2.94 -19.21
C ARG A 394 -8.32 -4.11 -19.37
N HIS A 395 -7.83 -5.22 -19.91
CA HIS A 395 -8.64 -6.43 -20.07
C HIS A 395 -9.16 -6.92 -18.71
N LEU A 396 -8.26 -7.09 -17.73
CA LEU A 396 -8.65 -7.53 -16.39
C LEU A 396 -9.66 -6.55 -15.77
N MET A 397 -9.36 -5.25 -15.76
CA MET A 397 -10.18 -4.27 -15.06
C MET A 397 -11.57 -4.10 -15.68
N ASN A 398 -11.69 -4.09 -17.00
CA ASN A 398 -13.01 -4.04 -17.66
C ASN A 398 -13.84 -5.27 -17.32
N LYS A 399 -13.29 -6.46 -17.47
CA LYS A 399 -14.01 -7.71 -17.19
C LYS A 399 -14.36 -7.86 -15.70
N ARG A 400 -13.45 -7.45 -14.82
CA ARG A 400 -13.71 -7.44 -13.38
C ARG A 400 -14.80 -6.44 -13.01
N THR A 401 -14.84 -5.27 -13.64
CA THR A 401 -15.93 -4.29 -13.45
C THR A 401 -17.29 -4.88 -13.82
N GLU A 402 -17.39 -5.55 -14.98
CA GLU A 402 -18.62 -6.22 -15.42
C GLU A 402 -19.09 -7.30 -14.43
N TRP A 403 -18.14 -8.04 -13.85
CA TRP A 403 -18.41 -9.09 -12.87
C TRP A 403 -18.81 -8.52 -11.50
N LEU A 404 -18.07 -7.53 -10.99
CA LEU A 404 -18.35 -6.89 -9.70
C LEU A 404 -19.68 -6.16 -9.70
N ALA A 405 -20.09 -5.55 -10.82
CA ALA A 405 -21.39 -4.89 -10.95
C ALA A 405 -22.60 -5.82 -10.72
N LYS A 406 -22.40 -7.12 -10.86
CA LYS A 406 -23.44 -8.15 -10.63
C LYS A 406 -23.25 -8.90 -9.31
N HIS A 407 -22.21 -8.56 -8.54
CA HIS A 407 -21.85 -9.34 -7.36
C HIS A 407 -22.78 -9.04 -6.18
N PRO A 408 -23.46 -10.04 -5.58
CA PRO A 408 -24.52 -9.82 -4.59
C PRO A 408 -24.06 -9.10 -3.31
N LEU A 409 -22.79 -9.26 -2.91
CA LEU A 409 -22.23 -8.56 -1.75
C LEU A 409 -22.07 -7.04 -1.96
N LEU A 410 -21.96 -6.59 -3.21
CA LEU A 410 -21.74 -5.18 -3.54
C LEU A 410 -23.04 -4.44 -3.89
N ASN A 411 -24.11 -5.18 -4.19
CA ASN A 411 -25.42 -4.63 -4.57
C ASN A 411 -26.37 -4.43 -3.37
N LYS A 412 -25.83 -4.50 -2.14
CA LYS A 412 -26.60 -4.20 -0.93
C LYS A 412 -26.75 -2.69 -0.76
N VAL A 413 -27.96 -2.26 -0.39
CA VAL A 413 -28.26 -0.84 -0.17
C VAL A 413 -27.74 -0.42 1.20
N PRO A 414 -26.79 0.51 1.29
CA PRO A 414 -26.31 1.01 2.57
C PRO A 414 -27.30 2.03 3.17
N PRO A 415 -27.22 2.29 4.49
CA PRO A 415 -27.95 3.39 5.11
C PRO A 415 -27.48 4.74 4.56
N SER A 416 -28.36 5.74 4.63
CA SER A 416 -28.04 7.12 4.28
C SER A 416 -27.56 7.89 5.52
N ILE A 417 -26.52 8.72 5.36
CA ILE A 417 -25.95 9.58 6.39
C ILE A 417 -25.98 11.02 5.89
N THR A 418 -26.72 11.89 6.54
CA THR A 418 -26.87 13.32 6.16
C THR A 418 -26.79 14.23 7.39
N ASP A 419 -26.67 15.52 7.17
CA ASP A 419 -26.73 16.57 8.21
C ASP A 419 -25.76 16.36 9.40
N ALA A 420 -24.59 15.77 9.15
CA ALA A 420 -23.58 15.54 10.18
C ALA A 420 -23.00 16.88 10.67
N LYS A 421 -23.11 17.15 11.97
CA LYS A 421 -22.69 18.39 12.61
C LYS A 421 -21.94 18.12 13.91
N ALA A 422 -21.07 19.04 14.28
CA ALA A 422 -20.38 19.04 15.58
C ALA A 422 -20.56 20.40 16.23
N ALA A 423 -21.10 20.41 17.44
CA ALA A 423 -21.23 21.62 18.28
C ALA A 423 -20.19 21.54 19.42
N LYS A 424 -19.09 22.30 19.27
CA LYS A 424 -17.98 22.33 20.23
C LYS A 424 -18.36 23.19 21.44
N GLY A 425 -18.33 22.60 22.63
CA GLY A 425 -18.35 23.31 23.91
C GLY A 425 -16.93 23.35 24.52
N SER A 426 -16.80 24.02 25.67
CA SER A 426 -15.54 24.14 26.39
C SER A 426 -15.01 22.78 26.86
N GLU A 427 -15.87 21.92 27.42
CA GLU A 427 -15.49 20.61 27.94
C GLU A 427 -15.95 19.46 27.06
N LYS A 428 -17.11 19.58 26.43
CA LYS A 428 -17.77 18.53 25.64
C LYS A 428 -18.15 19.03 24.26
N THR A 429 -17.99 18.18 23.27
CA THR A 429 -18.47 18.38 21.89
C THR A 429 -19.64 17.43 21.66
N THR A 430 -20.76 17.97 21.20
CA THR A 430 -21.93 17.20 20.80
C THR A 430 -21.93 17.01 19.29
N PHE A 431 -22.13 15.78 18.84
CA PHE A 431 -22.27 15.41 17.44
C PHE A 431 -23.71 15.01 17.17
N THR A 432 -24.24 15.48 16.06
CA THR A 432 -25.58 15.11 15.58
C THR A 432 -25.51 14.71 14.12
N VAL A 433 -26.28 13.73 13.72
CA VAL A 433 -26.35 13.22 12.36
C VAL A 433 -27.71 12.62 12.08
N LYS A 434 -28.27 12.88 10.90
CA LYS A 434 -29.49 12.18 10.45
C LYS A 434 -29.13 10.88 9.77
N LEU A 435 -29.66 9.78 10.27
CA LEU A 435 -29.50 8.44 9.70
C LEU A 435 -30.85 7.93 9.17
N THR A 436 -30.84 7.35 7.97
CA THR A 436 -32.02 6.70 7.38
C THR A 436 -31.67 5.27 7.01
N ASP A 437 -32.55 4.33 7.27
CA ASP A 437 -32.34 2.89 7.04
C ASP A 437 -31.13 2.30 7.82
N ALA A 438 -30.75 2.94 8.92
CA ALA A 438 -29.65 2.52 9.79
C ALA A 438 -30.15 1.61 10.92
N THR A 439 -30.79 0.48 10.57
CA THR A 439 -31.46 -0.43 11.51
C THR A 439 -30.55 -1.05 12.58
N ARG A 440 -29.23 -0.94 12.41
CA ARG A 440 -28.20 -1.34 13.38
C ARG A 440 -27.51 -0.13 14.03
N GLY A 441 -27.95 1.11 13.71
CA GLY A 441 -27.43 2.35 14.27
C GLY A 441 -26.18 2.87 13.57
N GLY A 442 -25.45 3.72 14.30
CA GLY A 442 -24.26 4.37 13.79
C GLY A 442 -23.16 4.53 14.83
N TRP A 443 -22.01 4.96 14.35
CA TRP A 443 -20.80 5.17 15.13
C TRP A 443 -20.17 6.50 14.80
N LEU A 444 -19.80 7.27 15.82
CA LEU A 444 -18.90 8.40 15.70
C LEU A 444 -17.46 7.90 15.85
N PHE A 445 -16.63 8.17 14.85
CA PHE A 445 -15.19 7.97 14.91
C PHE A 445 -14.49 9.31 15.13
N TYR A 446 -13.54 9.37 16.06
CA TYR A 446 -12.85 10.61 16.41
C TYR A 446 -11.41 10.39 16.84
N ARG A 447 -10.57 11.42 16.68
CA ARG A 447 -9.19 11.46 17.19
C ARG A 447 -8.72 12.88 17.49
N ALA A 448 -7.74 13.00 18.40
CA ALA A 448 -7.14 14.27 18.76
C ALA A 448 -5.97 14.69 17.86
N ASP A 449 -5.33 13.75 17.18
CA ASP A 449 -4.18 14.02 16.34
C ASP A 449 -4.13 13.01 15.16
N ARG A 450 -3.56 13.45 14.02
CA ARG A 450 -3.52 12.66 12.80
C ARG A 450 -2.59 11.43 12.87
N GLN A 451 -1.68 11.39 13.85
CA GLN A 451 -0.84 10.22 14.08
C GLN A 451 -1.63 9.04 14.67
N PHE A 452 -2.74 9.30 15.35
CA PHE A 452 -3.50 8.26 16.02
C PHE A 452 -4.55 7.61 15.11
N ALA A 453 -4.85 6.35 15.39
CA ALA A 453 -6.04 5.71 14.87
C ALA A 453 -7.30 6.37 15.46
N PHE A 454 -8.40 6.35 14.70
CA PHE A 454 -9.68 6.82 15.21
C PHE A 454 -10.22 5.87 16.29
N LYS A 455 -10.74 6.45 17.38
CA LYS A 455 -11.55 5.77 18.40
C LYS A 455 -13.01 5.91 18.01
N ARG A 456 -13.88 5.03 18.48
CA ARG A 456 -15.32 5.10 18.20
C ARG A 456 -16.19 5.05 19.46
N VAL A 457 -17.34 5.68 19.35
CA VAL A 457 -18.45 5.58 20.30
C VAL A 457 -19.76 5.39 19.52
N PRO A 458 -20.76 4.70 20.09
CA PRO A 458 -22.06 4.57 19.45
C PRO A 458 -22.75 5.93 19.36
N LEU A 459 -23.62 6.05 18.37
CA LEU A 459 -24.58 7.13 18.22
C LEU A 459 -25.93 6.67 18.77
N PHE A 460 -26.65 7.58 19.45
CA PHE A 460 -27.92 7.29 20.12
C PHE A 460 -29.05 8.12 19.53
N ASP A 461 -30.24 7.52 19.42
CA ASP A 461 -31.51 8.12 19.00
C ASP A 461 -32.59 7.67 20.04
N ASP A 462 -32.33 7.96 21.34
CA ASP A 462 -33.10 7.48 22.46
C ASP A 462 -33.39 8.58 23.51
N GLY A 463 -33.19 9.85 23.15
CA GLY A 463 -33.31 10.99 24.05
C GLY A 463 -32.17 11.17 25.03
N THR A 464 -31.01 10.48 24.78
CA THR A 464 -29.81 10.55 25.65
C THR A 464 -28.58 10.99 24.87
N ASN A 465 -27.46 11.22 25.56
CA ASN A 465 -26.16 11.54 24.95
C ASN A 465 -26.16 12.68 23.91
N GLY A 466 -27.01 13.71 24.19
CA GLY A 466 -27.17 14.89 23.32
C GLY A 466 -28.28 14.77 22.30
N ASP A 467 -28.92 13.63 22.23
CA ASP A 467 -30.17 13.48 21.50
C ASP A 467 -31.32 14.17 22.28
N ILE A 468 -32.15 14.89 21.52
CA ILE A 468 -33.23 15.69 22.11
C ILE A 468 -34.56 14.95 22.06
N THR A 469 -34.80 14.18 20.99
CA THR A 469 -36.09 13.52 20.73
C THR A 469 -35.83 12.09 20.28
N ALA A 470 -36.22 11.14 21.10
CA ALA A 470 -36.08 9.73 20.77
C ALA A 470 -36.81 9.35 19.48
N GLU A 471 -36.22 8.49 18.69
CA GLU A 471 -36.80 7.87 17.49
C GLU A 471 -37.18 8.88 16.36
N ASP A 472 -36.49 10.04 16.29
CA ASP A 472 -36.73 11.03 15.23
C ASP A 472 -35.74 10.89 14.04
N GLY A 473 -34.83 9.93 14.13
CA GLY A 473 -33.80 9.65 13.14
C GLY A 473 -32.60 10.58 13.20
N ILE A 474 -32.51 11.45 14.23
CA ILE A 474 -31.36 12.29 14.52
C ILE A 474 -30.55 11.68 15.63
N PHE A 475 -29.51 11.00 15.26
CA PHE A 475 -28.60 10.33 16.19
C PHE A 475 -27.56 11.29 16.76
N SER A 476 -27.14 11.08 18.00
CA SER A 476 -26.12 11.91 18.63
C SER A 476 -25.10 11.15 19.48
N ALA A 477 -23.98 11.82 19.75
CA ALA A 477 -22.98 11.38 20.70
C ALA A 477 -22.29 12.60 21.34
N ILE A 478 -21.81 12.43 22.58
CA ILE A 478 -21.03 13.43 23.29
C ILE A 478 -19.64 12.89 23.60
N VAL A 479 -18.61 13.68 23.27
CA VAL A 479 -17.21 13.35 23.53
C VAL A 479 -16.51 14.55 24.18
N GLU A 480 -15.52 14.33 25.05
CA GLU A 480 -14.67 15.40 25.59
C GLU A 480 -13.98 16.19 24.48
N SER A 481 -14.13 17.51 24.48
CA SER A 481 -13.62 18.40 23.42
C SER A 481 -12.11 18.27 23.20
N ALA A 482 -11.34 18.05 24.26
CA ALA A 482 -9.88 17.86 24.20
C ALA A 482 -9.45 16.60 23.40
N LYS A 483 -10.34 15.62 23.28
CA LYS A 483 -10.07 14.36 22.59
C LYS A 483 -10.40 14.38 21.09
N VAL A 484 -10.98 15.47 20.57
CA VAL A 484 -11.51 15.53 19.21
C VAL A 484 -10.96 16.72 18.45
N LYS A 485 -10.22 16.46 17.37
CA LYS A 485 -9.89 17.44 16.32
C LYS A 485 -10.36 16.97 14.95
N GLN A 486 -10.51 15.65 14.78
CA GLN A 486 -10.91 15.02 13.52
C GLN A 486 -11.95 13.94 13.81
N TRP A 487 -12.95 13.84 12.94
CA TRP A 487 -14.05 12.90 13.13
C TRP A 487 -14.71 12.49 11.82
N TYR A 488 -15.39 11.37 11.84
CA TYR A 488 -16.26 10.90 10.77
C TYR A 488 -17.38 10.00 11.32
N ILE A 489 -18.36 9.71 10.50
CA ILE A 489 -19.50 8.85 10.85
C ILE A 489 -19.46 7.57 10.03
N ALA A 490 -19.81 6.46 10.67
CA ALA A 490 -20.24 5.23 9.99
C ALA A 490 -21.62 4.84 10.47
N ALA A 491 -22.46 4.33 9.56
CA ALA A 491 -23.77 3.79 9.87
C ALA A 491 -23.94 2.41 9.23
N GLU A 492 -24.73 1.55 9.85
CA GLU A 492 -24.96 0.20 9.35
C GLU A 492 -26.42 -0.23 9.44
N ASN A 493 -26.83 -1.06 8.49
CA ASN A 493 -28.04 -1.86 8.55
C ASN A 493 -27.69 -3.36 8.60
N GLU A 494 -28.67 -4.25 8.42
CA GLU A 494 -28.43 -5.69 8.46
C GLU A 494 -27.39 -6.15 7.44
N GLU A 495 -27.37 -5.55 6.25
CA GLU A 495 -26.63 -6.05 5.10
C GLU A 495 -25.39 -5.21 4.71
N ALA A 496 -25.38 -3.91 5.01
CA ALA A 496 -24.38 -2.97 4.52
C ALA A 496 -24.02 -1.90 5.55
N ALA A 497 -22.90 -1.20 5.30
CA ALA A 497 -22.53 0.03 5.97
C ALA A 497 -22.22 1.14 4.95
N ALA A 498 -22.30 2.37 5.44
CA ALA A 498 -21.81 3.57 4.79
C ALA A 498 -20.90 4.36 5.72
N THR A 499 -20.05 5.21 5.17
CA THR A 499 -19.25 6.18 5.91
C THR A 499 -19.45 7.58 5.34
N LEU A 500 -19.35 8.59 6.17
CA LEU A 500 -19.38 9.99 5.78
C LEU A 500 -18.19 10.73 6.44
N PRO A 501 -17.20 11.21 5.66
CA PRO A 501 -17.04 11.10 4.20
C PRO A 501 -16.93 9.65 3.69
N GLU A 502 -17.21 9.42 2.40
CA GLU A 502 -17.14 8.06 1.81
C GLU A 502 -15.73 7.45 1.88
N ARG A 503 -14.70 8.29 1.86
CA ARG A 503 -13.29 7.86 1.97
C ARG A 503 -12.74 7.96 3.39
N ALA A 504 -13.63 7.90 4.40
CA ALA A 504 -13.16 7.83 5.78
C ALA A 504 -12.36 6.52 5.98
N SER A 505 -11.35 6.49 6.75
CA SER A 505 -10.74 7.47 7.69
C SER A 505 -9.70 8.41 7.02
N PHE A 506 -9.46 8.25 5.73
CA PHE A 506 -8.52 9.10 4.99
C PHE A 506 -9.07 10.53 4.84
N GLU A 507 -10.34 10.66 4.51
CA GLU A 507 -11.09 11.91 4.58
C GLU A 507 -11.88 11.96 5.89
N PHE A 508 -11.97 13.13 6.48
CA PHE A 508 -12.62 13.36 7.77
C PHE A 508 -13.01 14.82 7.94
N PHE A 509 -13.95 15.07 8.82
CA PHE A 509 -14.30 16.42 9.28
C PHE A 509 -13.30 16.89 10.34
N LYS A 510 -13.11 18.21 10.42
CA LYS A 510 -12.29 18.87 11.44
C LYS A 510 -13.16 19.68 12.39
N ILE A 511 -12.67 19.84 13.60
CA ILE A 511 -13.22 20.78 14.59
C ILE A 511 -12.10 21.79 14.88
N ASP A 512 -12.38 23.04 14.63
CA ASP A 512 -11.49 24.17 14.89
C ASP A 512 -11.47 24.54 16.38
#